data_b15238224f44f19eff85a35ccbf716ea
#
_entry.id   b15238224f44f19eff85a35ccbf716ea
#
_cell.length_a   1.000
_cell.length_b   1.000
_cell.length_c   1.000
_cell.angle_alpha   90.00
_cell.angle_beta   90.00
_cell.angle_gamma   90.00
#
_symmetry.space_group_name_H-M   'P 1'
#
loop_
_entity.id
_entity.type
_entity.pdbx_description
1 polymer ?
#
loop_
_entity_poly.entity_id
_entity_poly.type
_entity_poly.pdbx_seq_one_letter_code
_entity_poly.pdbx_strand_id
1 'polypeptide(L)'
;MDELCAQLIPSDDEPGQQCEQRDVVILRSMPGLGRIILAVLLAEVWQPLRRRDYHALRTLSGVAPVTRRSGKTCVVVRRYARNKRLENALYHWARVATQLDALSRRRYAALRRRGRGCGRALRTVADRLLSVACTLLEQQRLFDPSHEVRDATGA
;
A
#
# COMPACT_ATOMS: atom_id res chain seq x y z
N MET A 1 39.77 0.87 -8.77
CA MET A 1 38.31 1.28 -8.83
C MET A 1 37.38 0.39 -8.03
N ASP A 2 37.83 -0.79 -7.59
CA ASP A 2 36.96 -1.73 -6.85
C ASP A 2 36.99 -1.59 -5.32
N GLU A 3 37.92 -0.84 -4.78
CA GLU A 3 38.08 -0.69 -3.32
C GLU A 3 37.13 0.34 -2.67
N LEU A 4 36.57 1.28 -3.46
CA LEU A 4 35.67 2.31 -2.98
C LEU A 4 34.20 1.82 -2.84
N CYS A 5 33.84 0.73 -3.53
CA CYS A 5 32.50 0.12 -3.38
C CYS A 5 32.38 -0.79 -2.15
N ALA A 6 33.48 -1.29 -1.61
CA ALA A 6 33.48 -2.16 -0.43
C ALA A 6 33.27 -1.41 0.90
N GLN A 7 33.49 -0.08 0.92
CA GLN A 7 33.34 0.74 2.13
C GLN A 7 31.91 1.29 2.36
N LEU A 8 30.97 0.99 1.47
CA LEU A 8 29.56 1.39 1.59
C LEU A 8 28.62 0.25 2.03
N ILE A 9 29.18 -0.85 2.52
CA ILE A 9 28.40 -1.86 3.22
C ILE A 9 28.37 -1.44 4.69
N PRO A 10 27.24 -0.93 5.22
CA PRO A 10 27.12 -0.64 6.64
C PRO A 10 27.29 -1.96 7.41
N SER A 11 28.10 -1.92 8.45
CA SER A 11 28.29 -3.05 9.38
C SER A 11 26.94 -3.44 9.99
N ASP A 12 26.57 -4.70 9.89
CA ASP A 12 25.26 -5.30 10.14
C ASP A 12 24.91 -5.52 11.63
N ASP A 13 25.17 -4.60 12.53
CA ASP A 13 25.06 -4.92 13.96
C ASP A 13 24.01 -4.14 14.76
N GLU A 14 23.09 -3.40 14.10
CA GLU A 14 21.98 -2.77 14.79
C GLU A 14 20.68 -3.56 14.56
N PRO A 15 20.02 -4.08 15.62
CA PRO A 15 18.77 -4.85 15.48
C PRO A 15 17.64 -4.06 14.80
N GLY A 16 17.72 -2.72 14.83
CA GLY A 16 16.82 -1.84 14.11
C GLY A 16 16.98 -1.91 12.59
N GLN A 17 18.21 -2.02 12.08
CA GLN A 17 18.48 -2.10 10.64
C GLN A 17 18.03 -3.43 10.03
N GLN A 18 18.18 -4.52 10.76
CA GLN A 18 17.71 -5.84 10.32
C GLN A 18 16.19 -5.87 10.18
N CYS A 19 15.46 -5.23 11.09
CA CYS A 19 14.01 -5.10 11.00
C CYS A 19 13.59 -4.26 9.78
N GLU A 20 14.29 -3.17 9.52
CA GLU A 20 14.02 -2.29 8.36
C GLU A 20 14.30 -3.00 7.03
N GLN A 21 15.37 -3.75 6.93
CA GLN A 21 15.69 -4.55 5.74
C GLN A 21 14.62 -5.62 5.49
N ARG A 22 14.14 -6.28 6.55
CA ARG A 22 13.07 -7.27 6.46
C ARG A 22 11.75 -6.66 6.01
N ASP A 23 11.40 -5.48 6.51
CA ASP A 23 10.21 -4.76 6.08
C ASP A 23 10.23 -4.43 4.58
N VAL A 24 11.39 -4.02 4.06
CA VAL A 24 11.59 -3.78 2.62
C VAL A 24 11.38 -5.06 1.81
N VAL A 25 11.91 -6.19 2.28
CA VAL A 25 11.72 -7.49 1.61
C VAL A 25 10.25 -7.90 1.59
N ILE A 26 9.54 -7.72 2.71
CA ILE A 26 8.10 -8.00 2.80
C ILE A 26 7.31 -7.14 1.83
N LEU A 27 7.56 -5.84 1.79
CA LEU A 27 6.90 -4.93 0.86
C LEU A 27 7.18 -5.29 -0.59
N ARG A 28 8.41 -5.66 -0.94
CA ARG A 28 8.78 -6.09 -2.30
C ARG A 28 8.09 -7.38 -2.74
N SER A 29 7.64 -8.21 -1.82
CA SER A 29 6.88 -9.42 -2.14
C SER A 29 5.46 -9.13 -2.62
N MET A 30 4.95 -7.91 -2.36
CA MET A 30 3.59 -7.54 -2.75
C MET A 30 3.44 -7.34 -4.26
N PRO A 31 2.32 -7.75 -4.85
CA PRO A 31 2.09 -7.63 -6.29
C PRO A 31 2.05 -6.15 -6.71
N GLY A 32 2.78 -5.83 -7.75
CA GLY A 32 2.80 -4.48 -8.33
C GLY A 32 3.60 -3.43 -7.59
N LEU A 33 4.25 -3.77 -6.47
CA LEU A 33 5.10 -2.85 -5.72
C LEU A 33 6.51 -2.82 -6.32
N GLY A 34 6.69 -2.02 -7.37
CA GLY A 34 7.97 -1.82 -8.02
C GLY A 34 8.93 -0.93 -7.21
N ARG A 35 10.19 -0.87 -7.65
CA ARG A 35 11.26 -0.09 -6.98
C ARG A 35 10.90 1.37 -6.75
N ILE A 36 10.30 2.03 -7.75
CA ILE A 36 9.93 3.45 -7.68
C ILE A 36 8.85 3.68 -6.65
N ILE A 37 7.80 2.85 -6.65
CA ILE A 37 6.69 2.96 -5.70
C ILE A 37 7.18 2.71 -4.28
N LEU A 38 8.03 1.70 -4.09
CA LEU A 38 8.67 1.40 -2.81
C LEU A 38 9.50 2.58 -2.32
N ALA A 39 10.33 3.19 -3.18
CA ALA A 39 11.13 4.36 -2.83
C ALA A 39 10.25 5.54 -2.39
N VAL A 40 9.12 5.79 -3.06
CA VAL A 40 8.17 6.83 -2.66
C VAL A 40 7.53 6.51 -1.30
N LEU A 41 7.13 5.26 -1.06
CA LEU A 41 6.59 4.84 0.24
C LEU A 41 7.60 5.05 1.37
N LEU A 42 8.85 4.64 1.17
CA LEU A 42 9.91 4.82 2.16
C LEU A 42 10.26 6.30 2.39
N ALA A 43 10.26 7.11 1.34
CA ALA A 43 10.57 8.54 1.46
C ALA A 43 9.44 9.35 2.12
N GLU A 44 8.19 9.06 1.79
CA GLU A 44 7.06 9.93 2.15
C GLU A 44 6.31 9.46 3.42
N VAL A 45 6.33 8.15 3.71
CA VAL A 45 5.52 7.57 4.79
C VAL A 45 6.25 6.52 5.63
N TRP A 46 7.56 6.60 5.71
CA TRP A 46 8.35 5.65 6.49
C TRP A 46 7.91 5.56 7.95
N GLN A 47 7.69 6.70 8.63
CA GLN A 47 7.31 6.71 10.04
C GLN A 47 5.96 6.02 10.31
N PRO A 48 4.87 6.36 9.60
CA PRO A 48 3.61 5.62 9.73
C PRO A 48 3.73 4.14 9.36
N LEU A 49 4.54 3.83 8.34
CA LEU A 49 4.75 2.46 7.89
C LEU A 49 5.47 1.63 8.96
N ARG A 50 6.52 2.17 9.57
CA ARG A 50 7.26 1.56 10.66
C ARG A 50 6.39 1.34 11.90
N ARG A 51 5.49 2.27 12.20
CA ARG A 51 4.52 2.16 13.31
C ARG A 51 3.33 1.26 12.98
N ARG A 52 3.24 0.74 11.76
CA ARG A 52 2.07 -0.01 11.27
C ARG A 52 0.77 0.79 11.37
N ASP A 53 0.85 2.11 11.30
CA ASP A 53 -0.30 3.00 11.43
C ASP A 53 -1.06 3.11 10.10
N TYR A 54 -1.95 2.16 9.89
CA TYR A 54 -2.81 2.11 8.72
C TYR A 54 -3.68 3.35 8.56
N HIS A 55 -4.17 3.93 9.66
CA HIS A 55 -5.01 5.13 9.62
C HIS A 55 -4.23 6.36 9.15
N ALA A 56 -3.00 6.54 9.63
CA ALA A 56 -2.12 7.61 9.16
C ALA A 56 -1.80 7.44 7.66
N LEU A 57 -1.50 6.22 7.21
CA LEU A 57 -1.23 5.92 5.79
C LEU A 57 -2.41 6.26 4.90
N ARG A 58 -3.62 5.86 5.28
CA ARG A 58 -4.87 6.19 4.56
C ARG A 58 -5.11 7.69 4.48
N THR A 59 -4.83 8.39 5.57
CA THR A 59 -5.04 9.82 5.66
C THR A 59 -4.07 10.59 4.78
N LEU A 60 -2.78 10.28 4.87
CA LEU A 60 -1.72 10.93 4.09
C LEU A 60 -1.84 10.66 2.59
N SER A 61 -2.21 9.45 2.22
CA SER A 61 -2.39 9.06 0.82
C SER A 61 -3.68 9.57 0.18
N GLY A 62 -4.64 10.00 0.99
CA GLY A 62 -5.95 10.44 0.51
C GLY A 62 -6.85 9.33 -0.01
N VAL A 63 -6.53 8.06 0.28
CA VAL A 63 -7.42 6.93 -0.05
C VAL A 63 -8.61 6.83 0.91
N ALA A 64 -8.47 7.36 2.13
CA ALA A 64 -9.57 7.45 3.08
C ALA A 64 -10.64 8.44 2.57
N PRO A 65 -11.90 8.01 2.44
CA PRO A 65 -12.98 8.90 2.09
C PRO A 65 -13.26 9.89 3.23
N VAL A 66 -13.62 11.12 2.89
CA VAL A 66 -14.11 12.11 3.85
C VAL A 66 -15.63 12.22 3.70
N THR A 67 -16.35 11.94 4.75
CA THR A 67 -17.78 12.14 4.80
C THR A 67 -18.07 13.58 5.23
N ARG A 68 -18.67 14.37 4.37
CA ARG A 68 -19.21 15.68 4.72
C ARG A 68 -20.70 15.55 5.00
N ARG A 69 -21.07 15.89 6.22
CA ARG A 69 -22.47 15.92 6.65
C ARG A 69 -22.91 17.37 6.81
N SER A 70 -23.93 17.77 6.07
CA SER A 70 -24.57 19.09 6.21
C SER A 70 -26.08 18.87 6.29
N GLY A 71 -26.63 19.00 7.50
CA GLY A 71 -28.04 18.72 7.75
C GLY A 71 -28.46 17.32 7.34
N LYS A 72 -29.44 17.21 6.44
CA LYS A 72 -29.94 15.92 5.91
C LYS A 72 -29.08 15.33 4.80
N THR A 73 -28.08 16.06 4.31
CA THR A 73 -27.24 15.62 3.18
C THR A 73 -25.93 15.03 3.68
N CYS A 74 -25.66 13.79 3.28
CA CYS A 74 -24.41 13.08 3.56
C CYS A 74 -23.69 12.81 2.24
N VAL A 75 -22.58 13.51 1.99
CA VAL A 75 -21.79 13.33 0.76
C VAL A 75 -20.39 12.84 1.10
N VAL A 76 -20.00 11.74 0.45
CA VAL A 76 -18.65 11.22 0.54
C VAL A 76 -17.79 11.89 -0.52
N VAL A 77 -16.87 12.74 -0.08
CA VAL A 77 -15.97 13.52 -0.95
C VAL A 77 -14.54 13.01 -0.87
N ARG A 78 -13.79 13.28 -1.93
CA ARG A 78 -12.35 13.03 -1.97
C ARG A 78 -11.63 13.96 -1.01
N ARG A 79 -10.64 13.43 -0.30
CA ARG A 79 -9.79 14.24 0.59
C ARG A 79 -8.83 15.09 -0.25
N TYR A 80 -8.82 16.41 -0.03
CA TYR A 80 -7.92 17.33 -0.73
C TYR A 80 -6.56 17.49 -0.03
N ALA A 81 -6.54 17.48 1.31
CA ALA A 81 -5.29 17.54 2.09
C ALA A 81 -4.60 16.16 2.07
N ARG A 82 -3.75 15.93 1.09
CA ARG A 82 -3.02 14.68 0.87
C ARG A 82 -1.68 14.91 0.21
N ASN A 83 -0.78 13.96 0.39
CA ASN A 83 0.48 13.92 -0.33
C ASN A 83 0.25 13.44 -1.78
N LYS A 84 0.43 14.34 -2.75
CA LYS A 84 0.20 14.05 -4.17
C LYS A 84 1.15 12.98 -4.73
N ARG A 85 2.41 12.95 -4.26
CA ARG A 85 3.39 11.94 -4.70
C ARG A 85 2.96 10.56 -4.25
N LEU A 86 2.57 10.46 -2.99
CA LEU A 86 2.07 9.22 -2.41
C LEU A 86 0.77 8.76 -3.09
N GLU A 87 -0.18 9.67 -3.32
CA GLU A 87 -1.42 9.36 -4.03
C GLU A 87 -1.13 8.78 -5.42
N ASN A 88 -0.21 9.41 -6.16
CA ASN A 88 0.15 8.97 -7.50
C ASN A 88 0.84 7.60 -7.48
N ALA A 89 1.77 7.39 -6.55
CA ALA A 89 2.42 6.10 -6.37
C ALA A 89 1.41 4.98 -6.06
N LEU A 90 0.46 5.22 -5.17
CA LEU A 90 -0.59 4.26 -4.83
C LEU A 90 -1.55 4.00 -6.00
N TYR A 91 -1.85 5.02 -6.80
CA TYR A 91 -2.63 4.85 -8.02
C TYR A 91 -1.94 3.88 -8.99
N HIS A 92 -0.65 4.09 -9.24
CA HIS A 92 0.12 3.19 -10.10
C HIS A 92 0.26 1.80 -9.50
N TRP A 93 0.50 1.70 -8.20
CA TRP A 93 0.55 0.41 -7.51
C TRP A 93 -0.75 -0.37 -7.68
N ALA A 94 -1.90 0.25 -7.38
CA ALA A 94 -3.20 -0.40 -7.55
C ALA A 94 -3.45 -0.81 -9.00
N ARG A 95 -3.07 0.02 -9.96
CA ARG A 95 -3.21 -0.28 -11.40
C ARG A 95 -2.39 -1.51 -11.80
N VAL A 96 -1.14 -1.58 -11.39
CA VAL A 96 -0.28 -2.73 -11.69
C VAL A 96 -0.74 -3.98 -10.93
N ALA A 97 -1.13 -3.84 -9.67
CA ALA A 97 -1.67 -4.94 -8.88
C ALA A 97 -2.91 -5.57 -9.54
N THR A 98 -3.81 -4.76 -10.11
CA THR A 98 -4.97 -5.31 -10.85
C THR A 98 -4.61 -6.11 -12.09
N GLN A 99 -3.40 -5.95 -12.62
CA GLN A 99 -2.90 -6.72 -13.75
C GLN A 99 -2.22 -8.03 -13.31
N LEU A 100 -1.49 -7.99 -12.20
CA LEU A 100 -0.65 -9.09 -11.74
C LEU A 100 -1.37 -10.01 -10.75
N ASP A 101 -2.25 -9.47 -9.91
CA ASP A 101 -2.93 -10.19 -8.84
C ASP A 101 -4.40 -10.44 -9.17
N ALA A 102 -4.81 -11.71 -9.12
CA ALA A 102 -6.16 -12.13 -9.46
C ALA A 102 -7.23 -11.55 -8.51
N LEU A 103 -6.91 -11.41 -7.21
CA LEU A 103 -7.85 -10.90 -6.21
C LEU A 103 -8.07 -9.39 -6.40
N SER A 104 -7.01 -8.63 -6.60
CA SER A 104 -7.08 -7.19 -6.92
C SER A 104 -7.87 -6.94 -8.21
N ARG A 105 -7.68 -7.79 -9.22
CA ARG A 105 -8.43 -7.75 -10.48
C ARG A 105 -9.92 -7.99 -10.26
N ARG A 106 -10.27 -9.04 -9.53
CA ARG A 106 -11.68 -9.37 -9.20
C ARG A 106 -12.34 -8.25 -8.42
N ARG A 107 -11.64 -7.69 -7.43
CA ARG A 107 -12.14 -6.58 -6.62
C ARG A 107 -12.37 -5.32 -7.47
N TYR A 108 -11.41 -4.97 -8.32
CA TYR A 108 -11.57 -3.85 -9.25
C TYR A 108 -12.77 -4.05 -10.18
N ALA A 109 -12.89 -5.21 -10.82
CA ALA A 109 -14.00 -5.54 -11.72
C ALA A 109 -15.36 -5.47 -11.01
N ALA A 110 -15.45 -5.98 -9.78
CA ALA A 110 -16.66 -5.89 -8.97
C ALA A 110 -17.07 -4.44 -8.66
N LEU A 111 -16.10 -3.58 -8.34
CA LEU A 111 -16.33 -2.15 -8.10
C LEU A 111 -16.80 -1.43 -9.38
N ARG A 112 -16.22 -1.77 -10.53
CA ARG A 112 -16.63 -1.23 -11.85
C ARG A 112 -18.04 -1.65 -12.22
N ARG A 113 -18.40 -2.90 -11.98
CA ARG A 113 -19.79 -3.40 -12.21
C ARG A 113 -20.82 -2.68 -11.35
N ARG A 114 -20.45 -2.24 -10.13
CA ARG A 114 -21.30 -1.42 -9.25
C ARG A 114 -21.34 0.06 -9.66
N GLY A 115 -20.91 0.41 -10.86
CA GLY A 115 -20.94 1.77 -11.42
C GLY A 115 -19.89 2.73 -10.84
N ARG A 116 -18.88 2.25 -10.09
CA ARG A 116 -17.83 3.14 -9.58
C ARG A 116 -16.87 3.55 -10.70
N GLY A 117 -16.55 4.84 -10.77
CA GLY A 117 -15.56 5.36 -11.70
C GLY A 117 -14.17 4.73 -11.48
N CYS A 118 -13.35 4.64 -12.55
CA CYS A 118 -12.03 4.01 -12.55
C CYS A 118 -11.15 4.48 -11.37
N GLY A 119 -10.97 5.80 -11.19
CA GLY A 119 -10.15 6.35 -10.12
C GLY A 119 -10.66 6.02 -8.70
N ARG A 120 -11.97 5.93 -8.52
CA ARG A 120 -12.57 5.54 -7.23
C ARG A 120 -12.35 4.05 -6.97
N ALA A 121 -12.48 3.21 -7.99
CA ALA A 121 -12.23 1.78 -7.87
C ALA A 121 -10.76 1.50 -7.55
N LEU A 122 -9.82 2.16 -8.24
CA LEU A 122 -8.38 2.02 -7.95
C LEU A 122 -8.00 2.51 -6.55
N ARG A 123 -8.58 3.60 -6.06
CA ARG A 123 -8.35 4.03 -4.66
C ARG A 123 -8.83 2.99 -3.65
N THR A 124 -9.95 2.33 -3.90
CA THR A 124 -10.44 1.25 -3.03
C THR A 124 -9.50 0.03 -3.05
N VAL A 125 -8.92 -0.28 -4.22
CA VAL A 125 -7.90 -1.34 -4.34
C VAL A 125 -6.63 -0.92 -3.60
N ALA A 126 -6.16 0.32 -3.77
CA ALA A 126 -4.99 0.85 -3.06
C ALA A 126 -5.16 0.81 -1.53
N ASP A 127 -6.34 1.17 -1.05
CA ASP A 127 -6.69 1.10 0.38
C ASP A 127 -6.56 -0.34 0.93
N ARG A 128 -7.04 -1.32 0.17
CA ARG A 128 -6.87 -2.73 0.53
C ARG A 128 -5.40 -3.17 0.51
N LEU A 129 -4.64 -2.75 -0.49
CA LEU A 129 -3.21 -3.07 -0.58
C LEU A 129 -2.43 -2.50 0.60
N LEU A 130 -2.72 -1.28 1.03
CA LEU A 130 -2.13 -0.69 2.25
C LEU A 130 -2.51 -1.48 3.51
N SER A 131 -3.76 -1.90 3.64
CA SER A 131 -4.21 -2.74 4.76
C SER A 131 -3.45 -4.06 4.80
N VAL A 132 -3.32 -4.74 3.65
CA VAL A 132 -2.56 -5.99 3.54
C VAL A 132 -1.08 -5.76 3.86
N ALA A 133 -0.48 -4.67 3.36
CA ALA A 133 0.91 -4.33 3.66
C ALA A 133 1.14 -4.18 5.17
N CYS A 134 0.29 -3.44 5.89
CA CYS A 134 0.39 -3.29 7.34
C CYS A 134 0.28 -4.65 8.05
N THR A 135 -0.68 -5.47 7.66
CA THR A 135 -0.86 -6.82 8.25
C THR A 135 0.37 -7.71 8.02
N LEU A 136 0.93 -7.71 6.81
CA LEU A 136 2.13 -8.50 6.51
C LEU A 136 3.35 -8.02 7.31
N LEU A 137 3.49 -6.70 7.46
CA LEU A 137 4.55 -6.11 8.27
C LEU A 137 4.39 -6.42 9.76
N GLU A 138 3.16 -6.41 10.29
CA GLU A 138 2.87 -6.81 11.67
C GLU A 138 3.20 -8.28 11.92
N GLN A 139 2.81 -9.15 10.98
CA GLN A 139 3.04 -10.59 11.07
C GLN A 139 4.44 -11.01 10.62
N GLN A 140 5.25 -10.10 10.09
CA GLN A 140 6.58 -10.35 9.52
C GLN A 140 6.58 -11.50 8.48
N ARG A 141 5.56 -11.52 7.63
CA ARG A 141 5.33 -12.55 6.60
C ARG A 141 5.43 -11.96 5.20
N LEU A 142 5.90 -12.77 4.26
CA LEU A 142 5.86 -12.44 2.83
C LEU A 142 4.43 -12.56 2.29
N PHE A 143 4.16 -11.83 1.22
CA PHE A 143 2.88 -11.94 0.51
C PHE A 143 2.74 -13.34 -0.11
N ASP A 144 1.62 -13.99 0.15
CA ASP A 144 1.25 -15.29 -0.42
C ASP A 144 -0.12 -15.17 -1.10
N PRO A 145 -0.17 -15.26 -2.44
CA PRO A 145 -1.44 -15.16 -3.17
C PRO A 145 -2.42 -16.29 -2.86
N SER A 146 -1.93 -17.43 -2.39
CA SER A 146 -2.78 -18.58 -2.05
C SER A 146 -3.48 -18.46 -0.71
N HIS A 147 -2.93 -17.67 0.21
CA HIS A 147 -3.53 -17.47 1.54
C HIS A 147 -4.79 -16.57 1.48
N GLU A 148 -4.80 -15.56 0.62
CA GLU A 148 -5.95 -14.65 0.49
C GLU A 148 -7.17 -15.31 -0.18
N VAL A 149 -6.99 -16.39 -0.93
CA VAL A 149 -8.08 -17.15 -1.55
C VAL A 149 -8.91 -17.90 -0.50
N ARG A 150 -8.30 -18.29 0.62
CA ARG A 150 -8.99 -19.01 1.71
C ARG A 150 -9.92 -18.12 2.51
N ASP A 151 -9.53 -16.86 2.76
CA ASP A 151 -10.37 -15.89 3.49
C ASP A 151 -11.60 -15.44 2.69
N ALA A 152 -11.52 -15.48 1.35
CA ALA A 152 -12.63 -15.12 0.47
C ALA A 152 -13.68 -16.23 0.32
N THR A 153 -13.36 -17.47 0.72
CA THR A 153 -14.26 -18.64 0.58
C THR A 153 -14.93 -18.99 1.91
N GLY A 154 -14.54 -18.35 3.01
CA GLY A 154 -15.01 -18.61 4.38
C GLY A 154 -16.07 -17.64 4.91
N ALA A 155 -16.77 -16.92 4.04
CA ALA A 155 -17.89 -16.05 4.43
C ALA A 155 -19.13 -16.35 3.60
#